data_4cd748a41e050ce0303a22603cd24296
#
_entry.id   4cd748a41e050ce0303a22603cd24296
#
_cell.length_a   1.000
_cell.length_b   1.000
_cell.length_c   1.000
_cell.angle_alpha   90.00
_cell.angle_beta   90.00
_cell.angle_gamma   90.00
#
_symmetry.space_group_name_H-M   'P 1'
#
loop_
_entity.id
_entity.type
_entity.pdbx_description
1 polymer ?
#
loop_
_entity_poly.entity_id
_entity_poly.type
_entity_poly.pdbx_seq_one_letter_code
_entity_poly.pdbx_strand_id
1 'polypeptide(L)'
;MNFNNVYNFRNPIRHFVNIDSLNYPSDITTFPISNLSWTLPIPFKIQKEGEKFRTIKLPNPISFKCAYHYYSSLPNFLDLRLIDPDHKRLSANLDTGDFVSGEYDRHLNNDFMNLCLYDSLLKLDIEEYYGKIYTHYLELNGLEDFVLAGLNNGRTGGIIMGNYLSLYFAESMLQKISADFKVKLTAKNIPFHFEYFSDDFYIFCNSKDINLITTIFDETLQSYDFKRNESKQEIWTYEDYNSYNLLTRYWKSIIRHWNLELLKDYEIANNKKTTVSHTLSFLNQIIYRISSLSDLKNKKSLIVNFFKTKHFQETNFNEYTIKLYDYHQLCFLLSLAPESLLYTSHIFNTMNSFNNELIKEFLSLRYKAALESPLNDVQLYYYYAIKSYGFSDLLSSMSSLVMNSENQILISYYLKDTLFSQDEIMALKLLEAEQYWFQNYHLILYSPDLVSDLGNSIAKYLVPKNAISKTAKEDTYKNFYSDNLTSGIALIQEIQDVTSNIQSYLSLRHQETAVDFTHSDSEDDIDSVEILSL
;
A
#
# COMPACT_ATOMS: atom_id res chain seq x y z
N MET A 1 14.19 -10.83 4.29
CA MET A 1 13.09 -10.30 3.44
C MET A 1 11.82 -11.07 3.75
N ASN A 2 10.77 -10.41 4.19
CA ASN A 2 9.43 -10.99 4.38
C ASN A 2 8.72 -11.10 3.03
N PHE A 3 8.33 -12.32 2.60
CA PHE A 3 7.72 -12.53 1.29
C PHE A 3 6.32 -11.91 1.15
N ASN A 4 5.62 -11.64 2.25
CA ASN A 4 4.38 -10.88 2.21
C ASN A 4 4.58 -9.47 1.62
N ASN A 5 5.75 -8.85 1.84
CA ASN A 5 6.12 -7.55 1.27
C ASN A 5 6.31 -7.59 -0.25
N VAL A 6 6.78 -8.72 -0.77
CA VAL A 6 6.92 -8.95 -2.22
C VAL A 6 5.57 -9.24 -2.87
N TYR A 7 4.78 -10.09 -2.19
CA TYR A 7 3.46 -10.50 -2.67
C TYR A 7 2.46 -9.33 -2.72
N ASN A 8 2.56 -8.42 -1.77
CA ASN A 8 1.71 -7.21 -1.71
C ASN A 8 2.53 -5.99 -1.32
N PHE A 9 3.16 -5.36 -2.31
CA PHE A 9 4.02 -4.22 -2.11
C PHE A 9 3.22 -2.93 -1.88
N ARG A 10 3.66 -2.08 -0.95
CA ARG A 10 3.11 -0.77 -0.59
C ARG A 10 1.70 -0.78 0.02
N ASN A 11 0.94 -1.83 -0.07
CA ASN A 11 -0.42 -1.85 0.47
C ASN A 11 -0.45 -2.50 1.87
N PRO A 12 -1.14 -1.90 2.87
CA PRO A 12 -1.23 -2.45 4.22
C PRO A 12 -1.79 -3.88 4.31
N ILE A 13 -2.48 -4.38 3.28
CA ILE A 13 -2.97 -5.77 3.23
C ILE A 13 -1.85 -6.81 3.41
N ARG A 14 -0.57 -6.45 3.12
CA ARG A 14 0.60 -7.30 3.37
C ARG A 14 0.73 -7.75 4.82
N HIS A 15 0.16 -7.00 5.74
CA HIS A 15 0.16 -7.34 7.16
C HIS A 15 -0.90 -8.39 7.52
N PHE A 16 -1.94 -8.52 6.70
CA PHE A 16 -3.09 -9.42 6.92
C PHE A 16 -2.94 -10.78 6.25
N VAL A 17 -2.18 -10.87 5.15
CA VAL A 17 -1.98 -12.13 4.42
C VAL A 17 -0.75 -12.88 4.94
N ASN A 18 -0.83 -14.21 4.91
CA ASN A 18 0.25 -15.11 5.32
C ASN A 18 0.73 -15.93 4.12
N ILE A 19 1.61 -15.35 3.33
CA ILE A 19 2.20 -16.02 2.15
C ILE A 19 3.62 -16.50 2.46
N ASP A 20 4.29 -15.88 3.42
CA ASP A 20 5.68 -16.20 3.76
C ASP A 20 5.81 -17.56 4.48
N SER A 21 4.86 -17.90 5.36
CA SER A 21 4.91 -19.10 6.20
C SER A 21 4.28 -20.35 5.57
N LEU A 22 3.86 -20.28 4.30
CA LEU A 22 3.27 -21.43 3.61
C LEU A 22 4.32 -22.50 3.32
N ASN A 23 3.89 -23.77 3.34
CA ASN A 23 4.68 -24.89 2.87
C ASN A 23 4.74 -24.85 1.33
N TYR A 24 5.91 -24.52 0.81
CA TYR A 24 6.20 -24.56 -0.62
C TYR A 24 7.01 -25.82 -0.96
N PRO A 25 7.03 -26.26 -2.24
CA PRO A 25 7.94 -27.31 -2.66
C PRO A 25 9.38 -27.02 -2.24
N SER A 26 10.11 -28.04 -1.78
CA SER A 26 11.50 -27.89 -1.30
C SER A 26 12.46 -27.41 -2.38
N ASP A 27 12.12 -27.61 -3.63
CA ASP A 27 12.86 -27.21 -4.84
C ASP A 27 12.32 -25.91 -5.49
N ILE A 28 11.68 -25.04 -4.69
CA ILE A 28 11.01 -23.83 -5.19
C ILE A 28 11.89 -22.95 -6.08
N THR A 29 13.20 -22.91 -5.82
CA THR A 29 14.17 -22.12 -6.60
C THR A 29 14.50 -22.72 -7.97
N THR A 30 14.32 -24.01 -8.14
CA THR A 30 14.53 -24.74 -9.39
C THR A 30 13.24 -25.31 -9.96
N PHE A 31 12.11 -24.90 -9.40
CA PHE A 31 10.80 -25.40 -9.75
C PHE A 31 10.49 -25.20 -11.23
N PRO A 32 10.06 -26.26 -11.96
CA PRO A 32 9.76 -26.14 -13.37
C PRO A 32 8.52 -25.26 -13.60
N ILE A 33 8.70 -24.04 -14.11
CA ILE A 33 7.58 -23.11 -14.39
C ILE A 33 6.57 -23.69 -15.38
N SER A 34 6.98 -24.69 -16.21
CA SER A 34 6.06 -25.45 -17.07
C SER A 34 4.99 -26.23 -16.30
N ASN A 35 5.22 -26.51 -15.00
CA ASN A 35 4.26 -27.14 -14.12
C ASN A 35 3.26 -26.15 -13.53
N LEU A 36 3.43 -24.85 -13.78
CA LEU A 36 2.43 -23.84 -13.43
C LEU A 36 1.30 -23.84 -14.47
N SER A 37 0.15 -23.39 -14.03
CA SER A 37 -1.03 -23.16 -14.88
C SER A 37 -1.48 -21.72 -14.79
N TRP A 38 -2.33 -21.30 -15.69
CA TRP A 38 -3.04 -20.04 -15.56
C TRP A 38 -3.93 -20.07 -14.33
N THR A 39 -3.86 -19.03 -13.52
CA THR A 39 -4.63 -18.89 -12.29
C THR A 39 -5.40 -17.59 -12.28
N LEU A 40 -6.61 -17.61 -11.77
CA LEU A 40 -7.43 -16.41 -11.62
C LEU A 40 -7.07 -15.70 -10.30
N PRO A 41 -6.49 -14.49 -10.34
CA PRO A 41 -6.22 -13.74 -9.12
C PRO A 41 -7.52 -13.21 -8.52
N ILE A 42 -7.58 -13.07 -7.19
CA ILE A 42 -8.74 -12.44 -6.53
C ILE A 42 -8.64 -10.93 -6.61
N PRO A 43 -9.74 -10.23 -6.93
CA PRO A 43 -9.80 -8.79 -6.88
C PRO A 43 -9.91 -8.31 -5.42
N PHE A 44 -9.20 -7.24 -5.10
CA PHE A 44 -9.27 -6.58 -3.81
C PHE A 44 -9.34 -5.06 -4.03
N LYS A 45 -10.43 -4.45 -3.58
CA LYS A 45 -10.72 -3.03 -3.82
C LYS A 45 -10.15 -2.19 -2.69
N ILE A 46 -9.19 -1.33 -3.01
CA ILE A 46 -8.55 -0.41 -2.06
C ILE A 46 -9.04 1.01 -2.28
N GLN A 47 -9.26 1.73 -1.21
CA GLN A 47 -9.74 3.11 -1.26
C GLN A 47 -8.69 4.03 -1.87
N LYS A 48 -9.06 4.75 -2.94
CA LYS A 48 -8.20 5.78 -3.57
C LYS A 48 -8.51 7.16 -3.01
N GLU A 49 -9.76 7.62 -3.19
CA GLU A 49 -10.22 8.94 -2.79
C GLU A 49 -11.74 8.92 -2.61
N GLY A 50 -12.22 9.30 -1.44
CA GLY A 50 -13.65 9.23 -1.13
C GLY A 50 -14.20 7.82 -1.33
N GLU A 51 -15.20 7.68 -2.19
CA GLU A 51 -15.80 6.40 -2.57
C GLU A 51 -15.09 5.73 -3.76
N LYS A 52 -14.15 6.42 -4.42
CA LYS A 52 -13.37 5.84 -5.52
C LYS A 52 -12.42 4.78 -5.00
N PHE A 53 -12.27 3.71 -5.74
CA PHE A 53 -11.35 2.62 -5.43
C PHE A 53 -10.42 2.28 -6.59
N ARG A 54 -9.35 1.60 -6.25
CA ARG A 54 -8.47 0.91 -7.18
C ARG A 54 -8.55 -0.57 -6.89
N THR A 55 -8.65 -1.40 -7.91
CA THR A 55 -8.61 -2.85 -7.74
C THR A 55 -7.18 -3.36 -7.88
N ILE A 56 -6.62 -3.87 -6.80
CA ILE A 56 -5.43 -4.71 -6.85
C ILE A 56 -5.86 -6.17 -7.02
N LYS A 57 -4.94 -7.00 -7.47
CA LYS A 57 -5.22 -8.42 -7.69
C LYS A 57 -4.21 -9.25 -6.92
N LEU A 58 -4.71 -10.19 -6.12
CA LEU A 58 -3.91 -11.12 -5.34
C LEU A 58 -3.78 -12.44 -6.12
N PRO A 59 -2.58 -12.76 -6.63
CA PRO A 59 -2.35 -13.96 -7.41
C PRO A 59 -2.37 -15.22 -6.54
N ASN A 60 -2.49 -16.37 -7.17
CA ASN A 60 -2.34 -17.64 -6.49
C ASN A 60 -0.94 -17.74 -5.85
N PRO A 61 -0.80 -18.12 -4.55
CA PRO A 61 0.47 -18.05 -3.82
C PRO A 61 1.61 -18.86 -4.43
N ILE A 62 1.36 -20.14 -4.78
CA ILE A 62 2.42 -20.98 -5.35
C ILE A 62 2.84 -20.48 -6.73
N SER A 63 1.89 -20.07 -7.58
CA SER A 63 2.19 -19.52 -8.90
C SER A 63 3.05 -18.25 -8.78
N PHE A 64 2.72 -17.37 -7.84
CA PHE A 64 3.46 -16.14 -7.62
C PHE A 64 4.86 -16.41 -7.04
N LYS A 65 4.97 -17.30 -6.04
CA LYS A 65 6.27 -17.64 -5.42
C LYS A 65 7.23 -18.24 -6.44
N CYS A 66 6.76 -19.18 -7.23
CA CYS A 66 7.56 -19.80 -8.31
C CYS A 66 7.96 -18.76 -9.38
N ALA A 67 7.03 -17.91 -9.82
CA ALA A 67 7.32 -16.84 -10.76
C ALA A 67 8.39 -15.88 -10.23
N TYR A 68 8.26 -15.45 -8.99
CA TYR A 68 9.25 -14.56 -8.36
C TYR A 68 10.64 -15.20 -8.30
N HIS A 69 10.74 -16.46 -7.83
CA HIS A 69 12.03 -17.16 -7.77
C HIS A 69 12.63 -17.40 -9.15
N TYR A 70 11.80 -17.72 -10.14
CA TYR A 70 12.25 -17.88 -11.51
C TYR A 70 12.92 -16.59 -12.02
N TYR A 71 12.25 -15.43 -11.92
CA TYR A 71 12.82 -14.17 -12.38
C TYR A 71 14.02 -13.73 -11.53
N SER A 72 13.96 -13.88 -10.21
CA SER A 72 15.08 -13.50 -9.33
C SER A 72 16.34 -14.34 -9.51
N SER A 73 16.24 -15.51 -10.14
CA SER A 73 17.38 -16.37 -10.49
C SER A 73 18.06 -15.98 -11.81
N LEU A 74 17.43 -15.13 -12.62
CA LEU A 74 17.98 -14.74 -13.93
C LEU A 74 19.11 -13.71 -13.77
N PRO A 75 20.18 -13.81 -14.58
CA PRO A 75 21.33 -12.90 -14.50
C PRO A 75 20.98 -11.42 -14.74
N ASN A 76 19.90 -11.17 -15.49
CA ASN A 76 19.46 -9.83 -15.89
C ASN A 76 18.36 -9.26 -14.96
N PHE A 77 17.99 -9.98 -13.91
CA PHE A 77 17.04 -9.47 -12.93
C PHE A 77 17.74 -8.45 -12.03
N LEU A 78 17.41 -7.19 -12.22
CA LEU A 78 18.02 -6.08 -11.48
C LEU A 78 17.18 -5.76 -10.23
N ASP A 79 17.88 -5.29 -9.19
CA ASP A 79 17.24 -4.59 -8.09
C ASP A 79 16.56 -3.33 -8.63
N LEU A 80 15.31 -3.06 -8.21
CA LEU A 80 14.57 -1.87 -8.62
C LEU A 80 15.33 -0.57 -8.34
N ARG A 81 16.22 -0.55 -7.37
CA ARG A 81 17.09 0.60 -7.07
C ARG A 81 18.07 0.91 -8.21
N LEU A 82 18.42 -0.09 -9.03
CA LEU A 82 19.37 0.03 -10.13
C LEU A 82 18.69 0.30 -11.48
N ILE A 83 17.35 0.22 -11.54
CA ILE A 83 16.59 0.57 -12.75
C ILE A 83 16.47 2.08 -12.82
N ASP A 84 17.09 2.67 -13.85
CA ASP A 84 17.05 4.09 -14.17
C ASP A 84 17.30 5.02 -12.96
N PRO A 85 18.44 4.88 -12.26
CA PRO A 85 18.70 5.64 -11.03
C PRO A 85 18.78 7.15 -11.25
N ASP A 86 19.04 7.59 -12.49
CA ASP A 86 19.18 9.01 -12.84
C ASP A 86 17.82 9.73 -12.99
N HIS A 87 16.75 9.00 -13.26
CA HIS A 87 15.44 9.59 -13.58
C HIS A 87 14.34 9.13 -12.64
N LYS A 88 14.51 8.01 -11.92
CA LYS A 88 13.51 7.50 -10.99
C LYS A 88 13.57 8.22 -9.65
N ARG A 89 12.42 8.69 -9.17
CA ARG A 89 12.31 9.49 -7.93
C ARG A 89 12.34 8.65 -6.66
N LEU A 90 11.71 7.48 -6.63
CA LEU A 90 11.56 6.68 -5.41
C LEU A 90 12.09 5.27 -5.60
N SER A 91 12.79 4.78 -4.59
CA SER A 91 13.36 3.44 -4.51
C SER A 91 12.51 2.52 -3.65
N ALA A 92 12.33 1.27 -4.08
CA ALA A 92 11.63 0.27 -3.31
C ALA A 92 12.52 -0.32 -2.20
N ASN A 93 11.95 -0.51 -1.01
CA ASN A 93 12.57 -1.26 0.08
C ASN A 93 11.72 -2.50 0.39
N LEU A 94 12.27 -3.69 0.16
CA LEU A 94 11.56 -4.95 0.39
C LEU A 94 11.47 -5.34 1.87
N ASP A 95 12.30 -4.79 2.73
CA ASP A 95 12.23 -5.07 4.16
C ASP A 95 11.04 -4.35 4.80
N THR A 96 10.73 -3.14 4.35
CA THR A 96 9.50 -2.42 4.75
C THR A 96 8.30 -2.78 3.88
N GLY A 97 8.49 -3.27 2.66
CA GLY A 97 7.44 -3.46 1.65
C GLY A 97 6.83 -2.15 1.16
N ASP A 98 7.61 -1.07 1.17
CA ASP A 98 7.21 0.29 0.78
C ASP A 98 8.38 0.99 0.07
N PHE A 99 8.18 2.21 -0.40
CA PHE A 99 9.27 3.07 -0.86
C PHE A 99 10.09 3.61 0.31
N VAL A 100 11.37 3.87 0.05
CA VAL A 100 12.31 4.41 1.04
C VAL A 100 11.77 5.74 1.61
N SER A 101 11.78 5.84 2.93
CA SER A 101 11.28 7.03 3.63
C SER A 101 12.24 8.20 3.42
N GLY A 102 11.70 9.41 3.26
CA GLY A 102 12.53 10.63 3.08
C GLY A 102 12.83 10.98 1.62
N GLU A 103 12.90 10.00 0.69
CA GLU A 103 13.18 10.28 -0.74
C GLU A 103 12.20 11.29 -1.34
N TYR A 104 10.93 11.24 -0.96
CA TYR A 104 9.94 12.21 -1.45
C TYR A 104 10.31 13.66 -1.08
N ASP A 105 10.78 13.89 0.14
CA ASP A 105 11.15 15.23 0.61
C ASP A 105 12.43 15.73 -0.08
N ARG A 106 13.39 14.82 -0.31
CA ARG A 106 14.59 15.13 -1.10
C ARG A 106 14.22 15.57 -2.52
N HIS A 107 13.36 14.81 -3.21
CA HIS A 107 12.91 15.18 -4.56
C HIS A 107 12.11 16.49 -4.57
N LEU A 108 11.30 16.75 -3.55
CA LEU A 108 10.60 18.03 -3.44
C LEU A 108 11.57 19.22 -3.35
N ASN A 109 12.67 19.07 -2.59
CA ASN A 109 13.71 20.12 -2.54
C ASN A 109 14.43 20.27 -3.89
N ASN A 110 14.74 19.16 -4.56
CA ASN A 110 15.32 19.18 -5.91
C ASN A 110 14.38 19.85 -6.93
N ASP A 111 13.06 19.67 -6.80
CA ASP A 111 12.06 20.33 -7.65
C ASP A 111 12.18 21.83 -7.56
N PHE A 112 12.30 22.38 -6.34
CA PHE A 112 12.49 23.83 -6.15
C PHE A 112 13.82 24.32 -6.73
N MET A 113 14.90 23.54 -6.58
CA MET A 113 16.19 23.89 -7.20
C MET A 113 16.07 23.90 -8.73
N ASN A 114 15.40 22.90 -9.31
CA ASN A 114 15.18 22.85 -10.75
C ASN A 114 14.29 24.00 -11.24
N LEU A 115 13.27 24.40 -10.47
CA LEU A 115 12.42 25.57 -10.79
C LEU A 115 13.16 26.90 -10.68
N CYS A 116 14.35 26.95 -10.05
CA CYS A 116 15.24 28.10 -10.13
C CYS A 116 16.07 28.12 -11.43
N LEU A 117 16.23 26.97 -12.08
CA LEU A 117 16.99 26.84 -13.35
C LEU A 117 16.07 26.90 -14.57
N TYR A 118 14.83 26.44 -14.42
CA TYR A 118 13.78 26.40 -15.43
C TYR A 118 12.57 27.17 -14.96
N ASP A 119 11.84 27.82 -15.86
CA ASP A 119 10.67 28.63 -15.49
C ASP A 119 9.38 27.82 -15.25
N SER A 120 9.38 26.52 -15.60
CA SER A 120 8.19 25.68 -15.51
C SER A 120 8.51 24.24 -15.15
N LEU A 121 7.64 23.65 -14.33
CA LEU A 121 7.51 22.20 -14.14
C LEU A 121 6.25 21.72 -14.88
N LEU A 122 6.46 20.91 -15.91
CA LEU A 122 5.40 20.21 -16.63
C LEU A 122 5.25 18.81 -16.04
N LYS A 123 4.06 18.48 -15.53
CA LYS A 123 3.74 17.15 -15.03
C LYS A 123 2.82 16.44 -16.01
N LEU A 124 3.22 15.23 -16.43
CA LEU A 124 2.50 14.37 -17.38
C LEU A 124 2.28 12.99 -16.75
N ASP A 125 1.14 12.36 -17.06
CA ASP A 125 0.73 11.04 -16.54
C ASP A 125 0.43 10.10 -17.71
N ILE A 126 0.80 8.81 -17.58
CA ILE A 126 0.48 7.78 -18.57
C ILE A 126 -0.86 7.15 -18.19
N GLU A 127 -1.82 7.15 -19.15
CA GLU A 127 -3.17 6.65 -18.94
C GLU A 127 -3.19 5.13 -18.73
N GLU A 128 -3.80 4.68 -17.62
CA GLU A 128 -4.02 3.25 -17.30
C GLU A 128 -2.75 2.38 -17.41
N TYR A 129 -1.61 2.91 -16.98
CA TYR A 129 -0.28 2.37 -17.25
C TYR A 129 -0.17 0.85 -17.06
N TYR A 130 -0.43 0.33 -15.85
CA TYR A 130 -0.35 -1.12 -15.57
C TYR A 130 -1.33 -1.94 -16.41
N GLY A 131 -2.49 -1.40 -16.70
CA GLY A 131 -3.53 -2.05 -17.50
C GLY A 131 -3.19 -2.18 -18.99
N LYS A 132 -2.26 -1.35 -19.47
CA LYS A 132 -1.85 -1.28 -20.88
C LYS A 132 -0.48 -1.87 -21.16
N ILE A 133 0.29 -2.29 -20.12
CA ILE A 133 1.55 -2.99 -20.34
C ILE A 133 1.28 -4.33 -21.03
N TYR A 134 1.77 -4.48 -22.25
CA TYR A 134 1.64 -5.70 -23.01
C TYR A 134 2.83 -6.62 -22.74
N THR A 135 2.58 -7.85 -22.26
CA THR A 135 3.63 -8.75 -21.80
C THR A 135 4.65 -9.11 -22.87
N HIS A 136 4.26 -9.08 -24.15
CA HIS A 136 5.18 -9.31 -25.28
C HIS A 136 6.29 -8.24 -25.41
N TYR A 137 6.11 -7.06 -24.83
CA TYR A 137 7.12 -5.99 -24.90
C TYR A 137 8.13 -6.02 -23.74
N LEU A 138 7.98 -6.94 -22.80
CA LEU A 138 8.80 -7.01 -21.58
C LEU A 138 10.13 -7.77 -21.73
N GLU A 139 10.50 -8.23 -22.83
CA GLU A 139 11.75 -8.77 -23.39
C GLU A 139 12.90 -9.06 -22.38
N LEU A 140 12.63 -9.77 -21.29
CA LEU A 140 13.69 -10.18 -20.37
C LEU A 140 14.30 -11.54 -20.80
N ASN A 141 13.44 -12.53 -21.06
CA ASN A 141 13.87 -13.88 -21.48
C ASN A 141 12.89 -14.59 -22.42
N GLY A 142 11.84 -13.90 -22.86
CA GLY A 142 10.82 -14.40 -23.78
C GLY A 142 9.77 -15.31 -23.13
N LEU A 143 9.75 -15.45 -21.80
CA LEU A 143 8.76 -16.23 -21.06
C LEU A 143 7.75 -15.38 -20.29
N GLU A 144 7.83 -14.05 -20.43
CA GLU A 144 6.95 -13.08 -19.77
C GLU A 144 5.48 -13.34 -20.08
N ASP A 145 5.16 -13.68 -21.34
CA ASP A 145 3.82 -14.05 -21.74
C ASP A 145 3.28 -15.27 -21.01
N PHE A 146 4.12 -16.27 -20.78
CA PHE A 146 3.70 -17.48 -20.08
C PHE A 146 3.55 -17.24 -18.59
N VAL A 147 4.53 -16.59 -17.96
CA VAL A 147 4.60 -16.46 -16.50
C VAL A 147 3.67 -15.36 -16.01
N LEU A 148 3.80 -14.13 -16.54
CA LEU A 148 3.01 -12.98 -16.08
C LEU A 148 1.55 -13.08 -16.49
N ALA A 149 1.28 -13.50 -17.73
CA ALA A 149 -0.08 -13.78 -18.17
C ALA A 149 -0.68 -14.96 -17.38
N GLY A 150 0.13 -15.95 -16.98
CA GLY A 150 -0.31 -17.06 -16.13
C GLY A 150 -0.87 -16.60 -14.79
N LEU A 151 -0.26 -15.58 -14.17
CA LEU A 151 -0.75 -14.95 -12.93
C LEU A 151 -2.07 -14.17 -13.14
N ASN A 152 -2.41 -13.80 -14.36
CA ASN A 152 -3.61 -13.04 -14.74
C ASN A 152 -4.57 -13.85 -15.62
N ASN A 153 -4.68 -15.14 -15.40
CA ASN A 153 -5.56 -16.06 -16.12
C ASN A 153 -5.34 -16.05 -17.65
N GLY A 154 -4.09 -16.01 -18.08
CA GLY A 154 -3.70 -16.04 -19.49
C GLY A 154 -3.88 -14.73 -20.25
N ARG A 155 -4.16 -13.63 -19.55
CA ARG A 155 -4.28 -12.29 -20.19
C ARG A 155 -2.91 -11.68 -20.42
N THR A 156 -2.59 -11.35 -21.66
CA THR A 156 -1.34 -10.71 -22.08
C THR A 156 -1.40 -9.19 -22.04
N GLY A 157 -2.60 -8.61 -22.10
CA GLY A 157 -2.84 -7.17 -21.92
C GLY A 157 -3.01 -6.82 -20.44
N GLY A 158 -2.11 -5.98 -19.93
CA GLY A 158 -2.06 -5.58 -18.55
C GLY A 158 -1.36 -6.57 -17.62
N ILE A 159 -0.57 -6.04 -16.70
CA ILE A 159 0.01 -6.79 -15.58
C ILE A 159 -0.78 -6.53 -14.30
N ILE A 160 -0.78 -7.51 -13.39
CA ILE A 160 -1.56 -7.38 -12.15
C ILE A 160 -0.91 -6.37 -11.20
N MET A 161 -1.69 -5.41 -10.71
CA MET A 161 -1.21 -4.39 -9.77
C MET A 161 -1.21 -4.91 -8.33
N GLY A 162 -0.23 -4.47 -7.53
CA GLY A 162 -0.19 -4.68 -6.07
C GLY A 162 0.97 -5.55 -5.58
N ASN A 163 1.80 -6.11 -6.45
CA ASN A 163 2.94 -6.92 -6.09
C ASN A 163 4.27 -6.36 -6.65
N TYR A 164 5.38 -6.80 -6.05
CA TYR A 164 6.71 -6.32 -6.43
C TYR A 164 7.16 -6.77 -7.83
N LEU A 165 6.78 -7.98 -8.25
CA LEU A 165 7.17 -8.49 -9.57
C LEU A 165 6.57 -7.62 -10.69
N SER A 166 5.30 -7.25 -10.55
CA SER A 166 4.65 -6.33 -11.50
C SER A 166 5.24 -4.92 -11.44
N LEU A 167 5.64 -4.45 -10.26
CA LEU A 167 6.35 -3.17 -10.11
C LEU A 167 7.69 -3.22 -10.87
N TYR A 168 8.45 -4.31 -10.72
CA TYR A 168 9.72 -4.49 -11.43
C TYR A 168 9.55 -4.36 -12.96
N PHE A 169 8.56 -5.05 -13.54
CA PHE A 169 8.32 -4.98 -14.98
C PHE A 169 7.77 -3.63 -15.43
N ALA A 170 6.94 -3.00 -14.60
CA ALA A 170 6.47 -1.64 -14.88
C ALA A 170 7.64 -0.64 -14.91
N GLU A 171 8.52 -0.67 -13.93
CA GLU A 171 9.71 0.19 -13.88
C GLU A 171 10.68 -0.11 -15.04
N SER A 172 10.85 -1.38 -15.42
CA SER A 172 11.68 -1.76 -16.59
C SER A 172 11.11 -1.21 -17.91
N MET A 173 9.80 -1.13 -18.05
CA MET A 173 9.16 -0.49 -19.20
C MET A 173 9.35 1.03 -19.18
N LEU A 174 9.22 1.66 -18.00
CA LEU A 174 9.47 3.10 -17.85
C LEU A 174 10.92 3.47 -18.19
N GLN A 175 11.89 2.63 -17.86
CA GLN A 175 13.28 2.83 -18.23
C GLN A 175 13.46 2.90 -19.77
N LYS A 176 12.76 2.04 -20.53
CA LYS A 176 12.79 2.10 -22.00
C LYS A 176 12.16 3.40 -22.52
N ILE A 177 10.99 3.77 -21.99
CA ILE A 177 10.27 4.99 -22.36
C ILE A 177 11.10 6.24 -22.01
N SER A 178 11.71 6.30 -20.82
CA SER A 178 12.52 7.43 -20.38
C SER A 178 13.79 7.60 -21.26
N ALA A 179 14.43 6.50 -21.63
CA ALA A 179 15.60 6.52 -22.50
C ALA A 179 15.25 7.07 -23.89
N ASP A 180 14.18 6.59 -24.53
CA ASP A 180 13.72 7.07 -25.84
C ASP A 180 13.28 8.54 -25.78
N PHE A 181 12.57 8.92 -24.72
CA PHE A 181 12.14 10.30 -24.51
C PHE A 181 13.33 11.24 -24.39
N LYS A 182 14.34 10.86 -23.59
CA LYS A 182 15.62 11.60 -23.45
C LYS A 182 16.34 11.80 -24.77
N VAL A 183 16.45 10.75 -25.59
CA VAL A 183 17.09 10.80 -26.92
C VAL A 183 16.37 11.79 -27.83
N LYS A 184 15.03 11.75 -27.90
CA LYS A 184 14.23 12.64 -28.73
C LYS A 184 14.32 14.10 -28.28
N LEU A 185 14.29 14.38 -26.97
CA LEU A 185 14.45 15.73 -26.44
C LEU A 185 15.85 16.30 -26.74
N THR A 186 16.89 15.48 -26.52
CA THR A 186 18.28 15.87 -26.78
C THR A 186 18.49 16.22 -28.25
N ALA A 187 17.88 15.46 -29.17
CA ALA A 187 17.94 15.71 -30.61
C ALA A 187 17.33 17.06 -31.03
N LYS A 188 16.45 17.64 -30.21
CA LYS A 188 15.85 18.97 -30.44
C LYS A 188 16.62 20.12 -29.82
N ASN A 189 17.73 19.85 -29.11
CA ASN A 189 18.53 20.85 -28.37
C ASN A 189 17.70 21.70 -27.40
N ILE A 190 16.70 21.09 -26.75
CA ILE A 190 15.87 21.75 -25.74
C ILE A 190 16.56 21.59 -24.40
N PRO A 191 16.73 22.67 -23.59
CA PRO A 191 17.14 22.54 -22.20
C PRO A 191 16.04 21.88 -21.37
N PHE A 192 16.35 20.79 -20.69
CA PHE A 192 15.41 20.07 -19.85
C PHE A 192 16.12 19.33 -18.72
N HIS A 193 15.37 19.05 -17.65
CA HIS A 193 15.63 17.99 -16.69
C HIS A 193 14.33 17.22 -16.47
N PHE A 194 14.36 15.91 -16.34
CA PHE A 194 13.16 15.17 -15.97
C PHE A 194 13.46 14.01 -15.03
N GLU A 195 12.47 13.73 -14.21
CA GLU A 195 12.38 12.55 -13.36
C GLU A 195 10.98 11.96 -13.48
N TYR A 196 10.80 10.70 -13.03
CA TYR A 196 9.48 10.10 -12.97
C TYR A 196 9.25 9.32 -11.67
N PHE A 197 7.98 9.20 -11.30
CA PHE A 197 7.51 8.34 -10.23
C PHE A 197 6.32 7.51 -10.73
N SER A 198 6.53 6.20 -10.95
CA SER A 198 5.52 5.36 -11.59
C SER A 198 5.12 5.95 -12.96
N ASP A 199 3.83 6.19 -13.17
CA ASP A 199 3.25 6.76 -14.39
C ASP A 199 3.33 8.30 -14.49
N ASP A 200 3.76 9.00 -13.43
CA ASP A 200 3.89 10.46 -13.36
C ASP A 200 5.31 10.91 -13.79
N PHE A 201 5.42 11.71 -14.86
CA PHE A 201 6.65 12.37 -15.30
C PHE A 201 6.69 13.82 -14.84
N TYR A 202 7.82 14.24 -14.29
CA TYR A 202 8.11 15.59 -13.79
C TYR A 202 9.20 16.19 -14.68
N ILE A 203 8.83 17.14 -15.53
CA ILE A 203 9.71 17.68 -16.58
C ILE A 203 9.93 19.18 -16.33
N PHE A 204 11.15 19.56 -15.99
CA PHE A 204 11.57 20.95 -15.81
C PHE A 204 12.06 21.47 -17.15
N CYS A 205 11.45 22.55 -17.62
CA CYS A 205 11.71 23.14 -18.93
C CYS A 205 11.30 24.61 -18.99
N ASN A 206 11.63 25.28 -20.10
CA ASN A 206 11.12 26.62 -20.32
C ASN A 206 9.67 26.56 -20.87
N SER A 207 8.82 27.47 -20.45
CA SER A 207 7.39 27.52 -20.82
C SER A 207 7.14 27.55 -22.31
N LYS A 208 8.03 28.18 -23.09
CA LYS A 208 7.96 28.19 -24.56
C LYS A 208 8.11 26.80 -25.22
N ASP A 209 8.75 25.84 -24.52
CA ASP A 209 9.06 24.50 -25.05
C ASP A 209 8.02 23.46 -24.66
N ILE A 210 7.05 23.77 -23.77
CA ILE A 210 6.05 22.85 -23.22
C ILE A 210 5.29 22.09 -24.31
N ASN A 211 4.77 22.80 -25.32
CA ASN A 211 3.99 22.16 -26.40
C ASN A 211 4.83 21.16 -27.20
N LEU A 212 6.10 21.52 -27.49
CA LEU A 212 7.01 20.64 -28.21
C LEU A 212 7.38 19.42 -27.37
N ILE A 213 7.65 19.59 -26.08
CA ILE A 213 7.95 18.50 -25.14
C ILE A 213 6.76 17.55 -25.00
N THR A 214 5.54 18.10 -24.86
CA THR A 214 4.30 17.31 -24.80
C THR A 214 4.11 16.49 -26.07
N THR A 215 4.34 17.07 -27.26
CA THR A 215 4.27 16.34 -28.54
C THR A 215 5.29 15.21 -28.61
N ILE A 216 6.55 15.46 -28.20
CA ILE A 216 7.60 14.43 -28.16
C ILE A 216 7.26 13.32 -27.19
N PHE A 217 6.65 13.65 -26.05
CA PHE A 217 6.18 12.67 -25.07
C PHE A 217 5.08 11.79 -25.66
N ASP A 218 4.07 12.38 -26.30
CA ASP A 218 2.98 11.66 -26.97
C ASP A 218 3.51 10.73 -28.08
N GLU A 219 4.46 11.21 -28.92
CA GLU A 219 5.13 10.39 -29.93
C GLU A 219 5.97 9.26 -29.32
N THR A 220 6.55 9.48 -28.14
CA THR A 220 7.31 8.45 -27.46
C THR A 220 6.37 7.39 -26.90
N LEU A 221 5.29 7.77 -26.23
CA LEU A 221 4.30 6.86 -25.70
C LEU A 221 3.64 6.02 -26.81
N GLN A 222 3.34 6.62 -27.96
CA GLN A 222 2.74 5.93 -29.10
C GLN A 222 3.64 4.78 -29.62
N SER A 223 4.97 4.89 -29.51
CA SER A 223 5.90 3.82 -29.90
C SER A 223 5.77 2.56 -29.03
N TYR A 224 5.12 2.67 -27.87
CA TYR A 224 4.87 1.59 -26.90
C TYR A 224 3.37 1.30 -26.71
N ASP A 225 2.50 1.80 -27.60
CA ASP A 225 1.04 1.67 -27.51
C ASP A 225 0.41 2.32 -26.26
N PHE A 226 1.09 3.29 -25.66
CA PHE A 226 0.58 4.08 -24.55
C PHE A 226 0.02 5.43 -25.02
N LYS A 227 -0.76 6.06 -24.12
CA LYS A 227 -1.29 7.40 -24.28
C LYS A 227 -1.10 8.21 -23.02
N ARG A 228 -0.89 9.50 -23.17
CA ARG A 228 -0.90 10.45 -22.07
C ARG A 228 -2.32 10.66 -21.55
N ASN A 229 -2.46 10.80 -20.25
CA ASN A 229 -3.70 11.23 -19.62
C ASN A 229 -3.82 12.77 -19.69
N GLU A 230 -4.52 13.27 -20.69
CA GLU A 230 -4.67 14.70 -20.93
C GLU A 230 -5.32 15.44 -19.75
N SER A 231 -6.21 14.78 -19.01
CA SER A 231 -6.92 15.38 -17.86
C SER A 231 -6.05 15.61 -16.64
N LYS A 232 -4.84 15.03 -16.62
CA LYS A 232 -3.88 15.14 -15.51
C LYS A 232 -2.62 15.94 -15.87
N GLN A 233 -2.62 16.62 -17.01
CA GLN A 233 -1.51 17.54 -17.32
C GLN A 233 -1.57 18.73 -16.38
N GLU A 234 -0.45 19.00 -15.71
CA GLU A 234 -0.30 20.15 -14.82
C GLU A 234 0.95 20.93 -15.22
N ILE A 235 0.87 22.26 -15.12
CA ILE A 235 1.99 23.16 -15.36
C ILE A 235 2.13 24.04 -14.12
N TRP A 236 3.32 24.05 -13.54
CA TRP A 236 3.61 24.77 -12.32
C TRP A 236 4.75 25.76 -12.52
N THR A 237 4.57 26.99 -12.06
CA THR A 237 5.66 27.94 -11.79
C THR A 237 6.24 27.67 -10.41
N TYR A 238 7.37 28.31 -10.08
CA TYR A 238 7.94 28.24 -8.73
C TYR A 238 6.92 28.70 -7.66
N GLU A 239 6.24 29.80 -7.90
CA GLU A 239 5.28 30.37 -6.93
C GLU A 239 4.07 29.47 -6.73
N ASP A 240 3.49 28.96 -7.80
CA ASP A 240 2.34 28.05 -7.73
C ASP A 240 2.73 26.75 -7.00
N TYR A 241 3.89 26.17 -7.35
CA TYR A 241 4.39 24.94 -6.76
C TYR A 241 4.74 25.12 -5.28
N ASN A 242 5.32 26.26 -4.91
CA ASN A 242 5.59 26.62 -3.52
C ASN A 242 4.28 26.80 -2.73
N SER A 243 3.31 27.51 -3.28
CA SER A 243 2.01 27.72 -2.64
C SER A 243 1.27 26.39 -2.39
N TYR A 244 1.32 25.47 -3.36
CA TYR A 244 0.72 24.14 -3.23
C TYR A 244 1.41 23.28 -2.16
N ASN A 245 2.74 23.31 -2.10
CA ASN A 245 3.52 22.47 -1.19
C ASN A 245 3.76 23.11 0.18
N LEU A 246 3.58 24.43 0.34
CA LEU A 246 3.90 25.17 1.55
C LEU A 246 3.25 24.58 2.80
N LEU A 247 1.96 24.27 2.73
CA LEU A 247 1.23 23.65 3.85
C LEU A 247 1.81 22.29 4.23
N THR A 248 2.13 21.43 3.25
CA THR A 248 2.69 20.10 3.50
C THR A 248 4.08 20.20 4.12
N ARG A 249 4.95 21.07 3.61
CA ARG A 249 6.30 21.31 4.14
C ARG A 249 6.25 21.88 5.55
N TYR A 250 5.46 22.91 5.77
CA TYR A 250 5.26 23.53 7.07
C TYR A 250 4.76 22.53 8.12
N TRP A 251 3.82 21.66 7.74
CA TRP A 251 3.32 20.64 8.64
C TRP A 251 4.34 19.57 8.99
N LYS A 252 5.10 19.13 8.02
CA LYS A 252 6.19 18.18 8.27
C LYS A 252 7.22 18.78 9.22
N SER A 253 7.56 20.06 9.03
CA SER A 253 8.44 20.78 9.92
C SER A 253 7.86 20.89 11.34
N ILE A 254 6.60 21.29 11.50
CA ILE A 254 5.95 21.36 12.81
C ILE A 254 5.85 19.98 13.47
N ILE A 255 5.43 18.96 12.75
CA ILE A 255 5.38 17.60 13.29
C ILE A 255 6.76 17.14 13.74
N ARG A 256 7.81 17.55 13.04
CA ARG A 256 9.19 17.18 13.33
C ARG A 256 9.75 17.89 14.57
N HIS A 257 9.51 19.19 14.72
CA HIS A 257 10.14 20.04 15.74
C HIS A 257 9.28 20.33 16.97
N TRP A 258 7.97 20.24 16.85
CA TRP A 258 7.03 20.70 17.87
C TRP A 258 7.11 20.00 19.22
N ASN A 259 7.72 18.85 19.26
CA ASN A 259 7.50 17.95 20.35
C ASN A 259 8.51 18.00 21.48
N LEU A 260 9.72 18.43 21.22
CA LEU A 260 10.79 18.28 22.23
C LEU A 260 11.24 19.62 22.79
N GLU A 261 11.34 20.65 21.97
CA GLU A 261 11.93 21.91 22.40
C GLU A 261 10.90 22.89 22.94
N LEU A 262 9.80 23.13 22.24
CA LEU A 262 8.75 24.05 22.72
C LEU A 262 8.10 23.58 24.03
N LEU A 263 7.91 22.26 24.23
CA LEU A 263 7.41 21.73 25.49
C LEU A 263 8.43 21.85 26.61
N LYS A 264 9.72 21.58 26.33
CA LYS A 264 10.80 21.75 27.31
C LYS A 264 10.95 23.24 27.69
N ASP A 265 10.94 24.12 26.72
CA ASP A 265 11.05 25.57 26.97
C ASP A 265 9.85 26.08 27.77
N TYR A 266 8.63 25.61 27.46
CA TYR A 266 7.44 25.96 28.23
C TYR A 266 7.50 25.39 29.66
N GLU A 267 7.96 24.17 29.85
CA GLU A 267 8.15 23.54 31.17
C GLU A 267 9.19 24.29 32.00
N ILE A 268 10.30 24.65 31.39
CA ILE A 268 11.36 25.43 32.02
C ILE A 268 10.87 26.85 32.40
N ALA A 269 10.19 27.52 31.45
CA ALA A 269 9.71 28.89 31.67
C ALA A 269 8.60 28.98 32.73
N ASN A 270 7.77 27.95 32.87
CA ASN A 270 6.63 28.00 33.77
C ASN A 270 6.79 27.11 35.02
N ASN A 271 7.92 26.45 35.17
CA ASN A 271 8.19 25.52 36.28
C ASN A 271 7.04 24.50 36.54
N LYS A 272 6.36 24.09 35.46
CA LYS A 272 5.20 23.18 35.47
C LYS A 272 5.46 22.06 34.47
N LYS A 273 5.30 20.82 34.94
CA LYS A 273 5.21 19.68 34.01
C LYS A 273 3.99 19.89 33.10
N THR A 274 4.22 19.95 31.82
CA THR A 274 3.13 19.94 30.85
C THR A 274 2.47 18.57 30.87
N THR A 275 1.23 18.55 31.27
CA THR A 275 0.41 17.37 31.07
C THR A 275 0.08 17.27 29.59
N VAL A 276 -0.20 16.14 29.14
CA VAL A 276 -0.50 15.71 27.80
C VAL A 276 -1.70 16.35 27.14
N SER A 277 -2.46 17.15 27.85
CA SER A 277 -3.45 17.97 27.18
C SER A 277 -2.87 18.71 25.94
N HIS A 278 -1.54 18.89 25.92
CA HIS A 278 -0.85 19.48 24.79
C HIS A 278 -0.64 18.52 23.59
N THR A 279 -0.45 17.23 23.82
CA THR A 279 -0.33 16.28 22.70
C THR A 279 -1.67 16.13 21.97
N LEU A 280 -2.78 16.20 22.69
CA LEU A 280 -4.11 16.11 22.10
C LEU A 280 -4.60 17.46 21.54
N SER A 281 -4.15 18.59 22.06
CA SER A 281 -4.39 19.90 21.40
C SER A 281 -3.77 19.96 20.00
N PHE A 282 -2.82 19.11 19.73
CA PHE A 282 -2.23 18.91 18.42
C PHE A 282 -3.21 18.32 17.40
N LEU A 283 -4.14 17.47 17.82
CA LEU A 283 -5.23 17.01 16.97
C LEU A 283 -6.06 18.17 16.41
N ASN A 284 -6.29 19.21 17.21
CA ASN A 284 -6.94 20.45 16.77
C ASN A 284 -6.19 21.13 15.65
N GLN A 285 -4.88 21.21 15.78
CA GLN A 285 -4.06 21.88 14.77
C GLN A 285 -4.07 21.10 13.45
N ILE A 286 -4.01 19.75 13.53
CA ILE A 286 -4.14 18.90 12.35
C ILE A 286 -5.49 19.12 11.69
N ILE A 287 -6.59 19.11 12.47
CA ILE A 287 -7.94 19.31 11.95
C ILE A 287 -8.07 20.70 11.29
N TYR A 288 -7.59 21.74 11.94
CA TYR A 288 -7.61 23.09 11.38
C TYR A 288 -6.90 23.16 10.04
N ARG A 289 -5.77 22.51 9.91
CA ARG A 289 -4.99 22.55 8.67
C ARG A 289 -5.55 21.65 7.57
N ILE A 290 -6.06 20.48 7.93
CA ILE A 290 -6.79 19.62 7.01
C ILE A 290 -7.98 20.38 6.41
N SER A 291 -8.63 21.24 7.20
CA SER A 291 -9.75 22.07 6.74
C SER A 291 -9.34 23.06 5.64
N SER A 292 -8.08 23.50 5.60
CA SER A 292 -7.56 24.38 4.56
C SER A 292 -7.06 23.66 3.31
N LEU A 293 -6.95 22.31 3.31
CA LEU A 293 -6.63 21.52 2.13
C LEU A 293 -7.90 21.23 1.34
N SER A 294 -7.88 21.45 0.03
CA SER A 294 -9.00 21.11 -0.85
C SER A 294 -9.02 19.63 -1.22
N ASP A 295 -7.84 19.03 -1.35
CA ASP A 295 -7.66 17.66 -1.84
C ASP A 295 -7.77 16.61 -0.73
N LEU A 296 -8.72 15.69 -0.87
CA LEU A 296 -8.96 14.61 0.08
C LEU A 296 -7.79 13.62 0.18
N LYS A 297 -7.07 13.38 -0.92
CA LYS A 297 -5.89 12.49 -0.94
C LYS A 297 -4.78 13.04 -0.03
N ASN A 298 -4.52 14.34 -0.12
CA ASN A 298 -3.51 15.00 0.72
C ASN A 298 -3.93 15.01 2.20
N LYS A 299 -5.23 15.23 2.49
CA LYS A 299 -5.77 15.11 3.85
C LYS A 299 -5.51 13.74 4.46
N LYS A 300 -5.85 12.66 3.74
CA LYS A 300 -5.61 11.30 4.18
C LYS A 300 -4.13 11.01 4.40
N SER A 301 -3.28 11.36 3.44
CA SER A 301 -1.84 11.15 3.54
C SER A 301 -1.26 11.85 4.77
N LEU A 302 -1.67 13.10 5.03
CA LEU A 302 -1.22 13.85 6.20
C LEU A 302 -1.62 13.15 7.51
N ILE A 303 -2.87 12.72 7.63
CA ILE A 303 -3.38 12.05 8.83
C ILE A 303 -2.64 10.72 9.06
N VAL A 304 -2.54 9.88 8.03
CA VAL A 304 -1.88 8.58 8.11
C VAL A 304 -0.40 8.75 8.49
N ASN A 305 0.31 9.69 7.84
CA ASN A 305 1.71 9.95 8.13
C ASN A 305 1.91 10.50 9.56
N PHE A 306 1.00 11.32 10.07
CA PHE A 306 1.06 11.77 11.46
C PHE A 306 1.04 10.60 12.45
N PHE A 307 0.09 9.68 12.30
CA PHE A 307 -0.03 8.52 13.18
C PHE A 307 1.13 7.51 13.01
N LYS A 308 1.85 7.53 11.89
CA LYS A 308 3.07 6.75 11.66
C LYS A 308 4.34 7.39 12.25
N THR A 309 4.30 8.63 12.71
CA THR A 309 5.51 9.30 13.23
C THR A 309 6.07 8.60 14.47
N LYS A 310 7.40 8.56 14.58
CA LYS A 310 8.10 8.05 15.76
C LYS A 310 7.57 8.67 17.04
N HIS A 311 7.40 10.00 17.02
CA HIS A 311 6.89 10.74 18.16
C HIS A 311 5.52 10.24 18.61
N PHE A 312 4.53 10.10 17.70
CA PHE A 312 3.23 9.58 18.08
C PHE A 312 3.33 8.15 18.64
N GLN A 313 4.12 7.30 18.00
CA GLN A 313 4.25 5.89 18.38
C GLN A 313 4.97 5.67 19.72
N GLU A 314 5.93 6.53 20.08
CA GLU A 314 6.71 6.45 21.33
C GLU A 314 6.10 7.27 22.48
N THR A 315 4.99 8.00 22.24
CA THR A 315 4.32 8.78 23.31
C THR A 315 3.70 7.83 24.34
N ASN A 316 4.03 8.05 25.63
CA ASN A 316 3.40 7.31 26.74
C ASN A 316 2.00 7.87 27.03
N PHE A 317 1.00 7.33 26.39
CA PHE A 317 -0.39 7.76 26.57
C PHE A 317 -1.01 7.36 27.93
N ASN A 318 -0.37 6.49 28.73
CA ASN A 318 -0.88 6.10 30.05
C ASN A 318 -0.85 7.23 31.09
N GLU A 319 -0.06 8.27 30.84
CA GLU A 319 -0.02 9.47 31.68
C GLU A 319 -1.17 10.45 31.42
N TYR A 320 -2.10 10.10 30.53
CA TYR A 320 -3.08 10.97 29.94
C TYR A 320 -4.51 10.68 30.38
N THR A 321 -5.30 11.71 30.56
CA THR A 321 -6.77 11.63 30.60
C THR A 321 -7.31 12.21 29.30
N ILE A 322 -7.86 11.35 28.46
CA ILE A 322 -8.53 11.77 27.22
C ILE A 322 -9.89 12.36 27.58
N LYS A 323 -10.16 13.58 27.15
CA LYS A 323 -11.44 14.27 27.36
C LYS A 323 -12.40 13.94 26.20
N LEU A 324 -13.69 14.12 26.39
CA LEU A 324 -14.72 13.94 25.36
C LEU A 324 -14.39 14.70 24.06
N TYR A 325 -13.83 15.88 24.19
CA TYR A 325 -13.40 16.70 23.08
C TYR A 325 -12.28 16.05 22.23
N ASP A 326 -11.32 15.38 22.86
CA ASP A 326 -10.23 14.69 22.18
C ASP A 326 -10.76 13.46 21.39
N TYR A 327 -11.79 12.78 21.91
CA TYR A 327 -12.48 11.70 21.21
C TYR A 327 -13.12 12.16 19.91
N HIS A 328 -13.83 13.28 19.93
CA HIS A 328 -14.47 13.79 18.72
C HIS A 328 -13.44 14.07 17.61
N GLN A 329 -12.31 14.61 17.99
CA GLN A 329 -11.23 14.92 17.05
C GLN A 329 -10.57 13.64 16.51
N LEU A 330 -10.26 12.71 17.39
CA LEU A 330 -9.71 11.41 17.01
C LEU A 330 -10.65 10.68 16.07
N CYS A 331 -11.91 10.52 16.44
CA CYS A 331 -12.93 9.87 15.61
C CYS A 331 -13.09 10.55 14.25
N PHE A 332 -13.04 11.89 14.20
CA PHE A 332 -13.07 12.63 12.95
C PHE A 332 -11.87 12.28 12.05
N LEU A 333 -10.65 12.29 12.58
CA LEU A 333 -9.45 11.95 11.83
C LEU A 333 -9.47 10.49 11.34
N LEU A 334 -9.86 9.55 12.21
CA LEU A 334 -9.98 8.14 11.85
C LEU A 334 -11.07 7.89 10.80
N SER A 335 -12.14 8.71 10.79
CA SER A 335 -13.17 8.62 9.76
C SER A 335 -12.71 9.09 8.39
N LEU A 336 -11.85 10.10 8.35
CA LEU A 336 -11.27 10.61 7.10
C LEU A 336 -10.17 9.69 6.55
N ALA A 337 -9.42 9.05 7.44
CA ALA A 337 -8.29 8.20 7.08
C ALA A 337 -8.34 6.86 7.85
N PRO A 338 -9.23 5.92 7.48
CA PRO A 338 -9.42 4.65 8.19
C PRO A 338 -8.14 3.79 8.31
N GLU A 339 -7.20 3.90 7.39
CA GLU A 339 -5.87 3.25 7.51
C GLU A 339 -5.19 3.58 8.84
N SER A 340 -5.45 4.75 9.41
CA SER A 340 -4.86 5.18 10.69
C SER A 340 -5.27 4.29 11.87
N LEU A 341 -6.36 3.52 11.76
CA LEU A 341 -6.74 2.51 12.75
C LEU A 341 -5.65 1.47 12.97
N LEU A 342 -4.88 1.15 11.93
CA LEU A 342 -3.76 0.20 12.04
C LEU A 342 -2.66 0.72 12.98
N TYR A 343 -2.45 2.03 13.03
CA TYR A 343 -1.35 2.67 13.76
C TYR A 343 -1.76 3.21 15.13
N THR A 344 -3.06 3.24 15.43
CA THR A 344 -3.60 3.83 16.66
C THR A 344 -4.23 2.81 17.60
N SER A 345 -4.86 1.75 17.08
CA SER A 345 -5.66 0.83 17.90
C SER A 345 -4.83 0.12 18.98
N HIS A 346 -3.61 -0.32 18.68
CA HIS A 346 -2.73 -0.99 19.63
C HIS A 346 -2.21 -0.06 20.75
N ILE A 347 -2.25 1.25 20.52
CA ILE A 347 -1.88 2.26 21.52
C ILE A 347 -3.05 2.53 22.45
N PHE A 348 -4.19 2.89 21.86
CA PHE A 348 -5.35 3.34 22.65
C PHE A 348 -6.06 2.21 23.40
N ASN A 349 -6.03 0.96 22.90
CA ASN A 349 -6.62 -0.18 23.62
C ASN A 349 -5.91 -0.51 24.96
N THR A 350 -4.67 -0.07 25.15
CA THR A 350 -3.90 -0.27 26.39
C THR A 350 -4.07 0.85 27.40
N MET A 351 -4.74 1.95 27.05
CA MET A 351 -4.92 3.11 27.91
C MET A 351 -6.04 2.89 28.92
N ASN A 352 -5.71 2.96 30.21
CA ASN A 352 -6.68 2.83 31.30
C ASN A 352 -7.76 3.94 31.32
N SER A 353 -7.44 5.12 30.78
CA SER A 353 -8.33 6.28 30.73
C SER A 353 -9.20 6.36 29.48
N PHE A 354 -9.05 5.40 28.54
CA PHE A 354 -9.77 5.40 27.29
C PHE A 354 -11.23 4.96 27.48
N ASN A 355 -12.19 5.76 27.01
CA ASN A 355 -13.61 5.41 27.13
C ASN A 355 -14.02 4.43 26.03
N ASN A 356 -14.08 3.16 26.38
CA ASN A 356 -14.40 2.08 25.46
C ASN A 356 -15.81 2.17 24.85
N GLU A 357 -16.79 2.73 25.55
CA GLU A 357 -18.15 2.85 25.03
C GLU A 357 -18.24 3.84 23.86
N LEU A 358 -17.58 5.00 23.99
CA LEU A 358 -17.56 5.99 22.91
C LEU A 358 -16.87 5.46 21.65
N ILE A 359 -15.74 4.79 21.79
CA ILE A 359 -15.04 4.22 20.64
C ILE A 359 -15.79 3.04 20.04
N LYS A 360 -16.46 2.23 20.86
CA LYS A 360 -17.28 1.10 20.41
C LYS A 360 -18.44 1.58 19.55
N GLU A 361 -19.14 2.64 19.97
CA GLU A 361 -20.22 3.24 19.18
C GLU A 361 -19.71 3.75 17.83
N PHE A 362 -18.61 4.51 17.83
CA PHE A 362 -17.96 5.00 16.61
C PHE A 362 -17.61 3.84 15.67
N LEU A 363 -16.90 2.83 16.17
CA LEU A 363 -16.47 1.68 15.38
C LEU A 363 -17.68 0.90 14.84
N SER A 364 -18.74 0.73 15.62
CA SER A 364 -19.96 0.06 15.20
C SER A 364 -20.60 0.73 13.98
N LEU A 365 -20.83 2.04 14.07
CA LEU A 365 -21.47 2.80 12.99
C LEU A 365 -20.59 2.84 11.73
N ARG A 366 -19.29 3.06 11.89
CA ARG A 366 -18.37 3.16 10.76
C ARG A 366 -18.07 1.83 10.11
N TYR A 367 -17.97 0.76 10.88
CA TYR A 367 -17.79 -0.58 10.34
C TYR A 367 -19.00 -1.02 9.51
N LYS A 368 -20.23 -0.78 10.02
CA LYS A 368 -21.44 -1.03 9.25
C LYS A 368 -21.42 -0.29 7.91
N ALA A 369 -21.12 1.01 7.91
CA ALA A 369 -21.00 1.80 6.68
C ALA A 369 -19.89 1.28 5.74
N ALA A 370 -18.77 0.81 6.29
CA ALA A 370 -17.70 0.20 5.50
C ALA A 370 -18.15 -1.12 4.84
N LEU A 371 -18.90 -1.96 5.54
CA LEU A 371 -19.43 -3.22 5.01
C LEU A 371 -20.48 -3.00 3.90
N GLU A 372 -21.18 -1.87 3.91
CA GLU A 372 -22.12 -1.47 2.85
C GLU A 372 -21.41 -0.83 1.64
N SER A 373 -20.10 -0.56 1.75
CA SER A 373 -19.26 -0.01 0.68
C SER A 373 -18.41 -1.10 0.03
N PRO A 374 -17.93 -0.90 -1.22
CA PRO A 374 -17.06 -1.88 -1.88
C PRO A 374 -15.59 -1.83 -1.43
N LEU A 375 -15.23 -1.07 -0.40
CA LEU A 375 -13.85 -0.77 0.00
C LEU A 375 -13.30 -1.87 0.93
N ASN A 376 -12.68 -2.90 0.35
CA ASN A 376 -12.24 -4.09 1.09
C ASN A 376 -11.16 -3.78 2.15
N ASP A 377 -10.25 -2.85 1.87
CA ASP A 377 -9.22 -2.41 2.80
C ASP A 377 -9.83 -1.71 4.03
N VAL A 378 -10.78 -0.81 3.81
CA VAL A 378 -11.46 -0.08 4.89
C VAL A 378 -12.21 -1.04 5.81
N GLN A 379 -12.86 -2.06 5.25
CA GLN A 379 -13.52 -3.12 6.00
C GLN A 379 -12.53 -3.86 6.92
N LEU A 380 -11.33 -4.19 6.42
CA LEU A 380 -10.28 -4.85 7.21
C LEU A 380 -9.70 -3.93 8.30
N TYR A 381 -9.56 -2.63 8.05
CA TYR A 381 -9.04 -1.70 9.04
C TYR A 381 -9.99 -1.56 10.25
N TYR A 382 -11.30 -1.49 9.99
CA TYR A 382 -12.29 -1.49 11.07
C TYR A 382 -12.36 -2.83 11.79
N TYR A 383 -12.34 -3.96 11.07
CA TYR A 383 -12.25 -5.29 11.69
C TYR A 383 -11.04 -5.39 12.62
N TYR A 384 -9.86 -5.00 12.17
CA TYR A 384 -8.64 -4.99 12.97
C TYR A 384 -8.79 -4.16 14.25
N ALA A 385 -9.31 -2.95 14.13
CA ALA A 385 -9.52 -2.08 15.27
C ALA A 385 -10.50 -2.71 16.29
N ILE A 386 -11.66 -3.16 15.83
CA ILE A 386 -12.68 -3.78 16.69
C ILE A 386 -12.11 -5.01 17.40
N LYS A 387 -11.35 -5.83 16.69
CA LYS A 387 -10.68 -7.01 17.26
C LYS A 387 -9.62 -6.62 18.29
N SER A 388 -8.83 -5.59 18.01
CA SER A 388 -7.81 -5.06 18.91
C SER A 388 -8.42 -4.52 20.22
N TYR A 389 -9.59 -3.90 20.17
CA TYR A 389 -10.33 -3.46 21.37
C TYR A 389 -11.10 -4.57 22.08
N GLY A 390 -11.16 -5.79 21.54
CA GLY A 390 -11.84 -6.93 22.14
C GLY A 390 -13.38 -6.92 22.02
N PHE A 391 -13.96 -6.15 21.08
CA PHE A 391 -15.42 -6.04 20.88
C PHE A 391 -15.98 -7.17 20.00
N SER A 392 -15.79 -8.41 20.40
CA SER A 392 -16.20 -9.59 19.62
C SER A 392 -17.71 -9.67 19.39
N ASP A 393 -18.53 -9.18 20.34
CA ASP A 393 -19.98 -9.07 20.22
C ASP A 393 -20.41 -8.17 19.05
N LEU A 394 -19.68 -7.08 18.82
CA LEU A 394 -19.91 -6.19 17.69
C LEU A 394 -19.61 -6.91 16.36
N LEU A 395 -18.51 -7.64 16.27
CA LEU A 395 -18.17 -8.40 15.06
C LEU A 395 -19.26 -9.45 14.76
N SER A 396 -19.65 -10.24 15.75
CA SER A 396 -20.69 -11.27 15.57
C SER A 396 -22.02 -10.67 15.11
N SER A 397 -22.39 -9.48 15.58
CA SER A 397 -23.61 -8.79 15.15
C SER A 397 -23.62 -8.33 13.69
N MET A 398 -22.45 -8.29 13.04
CA MET A 398 -22.26 -7.85 11.64
C MET A 398 -22.03 -8.99 10.64
N SER A 399 -22.12 -10.25 11.09
CA SER A 399 -21.80 -11.45 10.28
C SER A 399 -22.52 -11.49 8.94
N SER A 400 -23.82 -11.20 8.94
CA SER A 400 -24.64 -11.19 7.71
C SER A 400 -24.21 -10.14 6.69
N LEU A 401 -23.72 -8.98 7.14
CA LEU A 401 -23.18 -7.96 6.24
C LEU A 401 -21.83 -8.40 5.66
N VAL A 402 -21.00 -9.07 6.47
CA VAL A 402 -19.71 -9.60 6.03
C VAL A 402 -19.89 -10.68 4.95
N MET A 403 -20.85 -11.57 5.09
CA MET A 403 -21.20 -12.56 4.05
C MET A 403 -21.47 -11.92 2.69
N ASN A 404 -22.11 -10.74 2.69
CA ASN A 404 -22.49 -10.02 1.48
C ASN A 404 -21.42 -9.04 0.95
N SER A 405 -20.31 -8.88 1.68
CA SER A 405 -19.26 -7.90 1.34
C SER A 405 -18.36 -8.30 0.15
N GLU A 406 -18.41 -9.55 -0.30
CA GLU A 406 -17.50 -10.14 -1.29
C GLU A 406 -16.00 -10.05 -0.90
N ASN A 407 -15.68 -9.68 0.32
CA ASN A 407 -14.33 -9.56 0.83
C ASN A 407 -13.82 -10.90 1.36
N GLN A 408 -13.20 -11.70 0.49
CA GLN A 408 -12.75 -13.04 0.85
C GLN A 408 -11.78 -13.09 2.03
N ILE A 409 -10.95 -12.05 2.21
CA ILE A 409 -10.01 -11.97 3.34
C ILE A 409 -10.77 -11.74 4.65
N LEU A 410 -11.73 -10.82 4.65
CA LEU A 410 -12.55 -10.55 5.82
C LEU A 410 -13.42 -11.77 6.19
N ILE A 411 -14.05 -12.42 5.20
CA ILE A 411 -14.79 -13.67 5.38
C ILE A 411 -13.89 -14.73 6.02
N SER A 412 -12.64 -14.85 5.57
CA SER A 412 -11.68 -15.78 6.14
C SER A 412 -11.34 -15.51 7.61
N TYR A 413 -11.25 -14.26 8.00
CA TYR A 413 -11.11 -13.87 9.41
C TYR A 413 -12.33 -14.24 10.25
N TYR A 414 -13.52 -14.03 9.71
CA TYR A 414 -14.76 -14.40 10.40
C TYR A 414 -14.91 -15.92 10.58
N LEU A 415 -14.50 -16.71 9.59
CA LEU A 415 -14.42 -18.17 9.69
C LEU A 415 -13.43 -18.60 10.78
N LYS A 416 -12.23 -18.04 10.76
CA LYS A 416 -11.16 -18.32 11.73
C LYS A 416 -11.58 -17.97 13.17
N ASP A 417 -12.20 -16.83 13.36
CA ASP A 417 -12.63 -16.33 14.67
C ASP A 417 -13.97 -16.92 15.14
N THR A 418 -14.57 -17.86 14.37
CA THR A 418 -15.87 -18.49 14.67
C THR A 418 -17.00 -17.46 14.89
N LEU A 419 -17.01 -16.39 14.09
CA LEU A 419 -17.98 -15.30 14.18
C LEU A 419 -19.26 -15.55 13.36
N PHE A 420 -19.25 -16.55 12.48
CA PHE A 420 -20.42 -17.00 11.74
C PHE A 420 -21.17 -18.08 12.52
N SER A 421 -22.49 -18.03 12.48
CA SER A 421 -23.34 -19.15 12.90
C SER A 421 -23.22 -20.35 11.94
N GLN A 422 -23.66 -21.53 12.41
CA GLN A 422 -23.63 -22.72 11.56
C GLN A 422 -24.49 -22.54 10.29
N ASP A 423 -25.63 -21.86 10.39
CA ASP A 423 -26.49 -21.60 9.24
C ASP A 423 -25.82 -20.66 8.22
N GLU A 424 -25.08 -19.66 8.70
CA GLU A 424 -24.31 -18.75 7.85
C GLU A 424 -23.17 -19.49 7.14
N ILE A 425 -22.44 -20.37 7.84
CA ILE A 425 -21.39 -21.23 7.25
C ILE A 425 -21.98 -22.12 6.15
N MET A 426 -23.13 -22.73 6.42
CA MET A 426 -23.82 -23.55 5.41
C MET A 426 -24.30 -22.73 4.21
N ALA A 427 -24.66 -21.46 4.42
CA ALA A 427 -25.05 -20.54 3.35
C ALA A 427 -23.84 -20.06 2.51
N LEU A 428 -22.67 -19.87 3.14
CA LEU A 428 -21.43 -19.52 2.44
C LEU A 428 -21.00 -20.61 1.45
N LYS A 429 -21.12 -21.87 1.80
CA LYS A 429 -20.78 -23.07 1.03
C LYS A 429 -19.53 -22.95 0.14
N LEU A 430 -18.98 -24.05 -0.29
CA LEU A 430 -17.89 -24.09 -1.26
C LEU A 430 -18.40 -23.70 -2.66
N LEU A 431 -17.72 -22.74 -3.29
CA LEU A 431 -18.10 -22.17 -4.58
C LEU A 431 -17.20 -22.71 -5.70
N GLU A 432 -17.80 -23.24 -6.77
CA GLU A 432 -17.05 -23.84 -7.89
C GLU A 432 -16.35 -22.80 -8.80
N ALA A 433 -16.64 -21.51 -8.65
CA ALA A 433 -15.97 -20.47 -9.43
C ALA A 433 -14.54 -20.26 -8.90
N GLU A 434 -13.55 -20.35 -9.80
CA GLU A 434 -12.12 -20.27 -9.48
C GLU A 434 -11.73 -18.97 -8.72
N GLN A 435 -12.48 -17.90 -8.91
CA GLN A 435 -12.25 -16.61 -8.22
C GLN A 435 -12.44 -16.68 -6.70
N TYR A 436 -13.04 -17.76 -6.17
CA TYR A 436 -13.28 -17.92 -4.73
C TYR A 436 -12.27 -18.85 -4.03
N TRP A 437 -11.15 -19.16 -4.66
CA TRP A 437 -10.16 -20.09 -4.12
C TRP A 437 -9.66 -19.70 -2.72
N PHE A 438 -9.55 -18.42 -2.41
CA PHE A 438 -9.07 -17.94 -1.11
C PHE A 438 -10.10 -18.21 0.00
N GLN A 439 -11.36 -17.88 -0.25
CA GLN A 439 -12.47 -18.17 0.66
C GLN A 439 -12.68 -19.68 0.81
N ASN A 440 -12.66 -20.44 -0.30
CA ASN A 440 -12.83 -21.89 -0.28
C ASN A 440 -11.72 -22.57 0.54
N TYR A 441 -10.48 -22.08 0.43
CA TYR A 441 -9.38 -22.59 1.23
C TYR A 441 -9.68 -22.50 2.73
N HIS A 442 -10.17 -21.37 3.20
CA HIS A 442 -10.47 -21.17 4.61
C HIS A 442 -11.77 -21.85 5.06
N LEU A 443 -12.74 -22.00 4.17
CA LEU A 443 -13.91 -22.85 4.45
C LEU A 443 -13.50 -24.32 4.67
N ILE A 444 -12.60 -24.85 3.83
CA ILE A 444 -12.07 -26.22 4.00
C ILE A 444 -11.27 -26.31 5.32
N LEU A 445 -10.46 -25.30 5.63
CA LEU A 445 -9.60 -25.30 6.82
C LEU A 445 -10.40 -25.21 8.13
N TYR A 446 -11.40 -24.34 8.19
CA TYR A 446 -12.10 -23.99 9.43
C TYR A 446 -13.51 -24.62 9.57
N SER A 447 -14.01 -25.24 8.52
CA SER A 447 -15.33 -25.86 8.50
C SER A 447 -15.27 -27.27 7.89
N PRO A 448 -14.55 -28.21 8.54
CA PRO A 448 -14.31 -29.55 8.00
C PRO A 448 -15.61 -30.33 7.75
N ASP A 449 -16.70 -30.00 8.43
CA ASP A 449 -18.02 -30.62 8.23
C ASP A 449 -18.61 -30.38 6.83
N LEU A 450 -18.13 -29.32 6.13
CA LEU A 450 -18.49 -29.08 4.73
C LEU A 450 -17.73 -29.99 3.74
N VAL A 451 -16.74 -30.74 4.22
CA VAL A 451 -15.79 -31.49 3.40
C VAL A 451 -15.94 -33.00 3.65
N SER A 452 -16.57 -33.70 2.73
CA SER A 452 -16.71 -35.17 2.82
C SER A 452 -15.41 -35.91 2.48
N ASP A 453 -14.59 -35.34 1.59
CA ASP A 453 -13.30 -35.85 1.15
C ASP A 453 -12.38 -34.67 0.83
N LEU A 454 -11.25 -34.59 1.55
CA LEU A 454 -10.31 -33.47 1.41
C LEU A 454 -9.69 -33.42 0.01
N GLY A 455 -9.24 -34.56 -0.52
CA GLY A 455 -8.59 -34.63 -1.83
C GLY A 455 -9.53 -34.21 -2.97
N ASN A 456 -10.77 -34.68 -2.95
CA ASN A 456 -11.78 -34.27 -3.92
C ASN A 456 -12.17 -32.81 -3.78
N SER A 457 -12.25 -32.29 -2.56
CA SER A 457 -12.55 -30.88 -2.32
C SER A 457 -11.44 -29.96 -2.81
N ILE A 458 -10.17 -30.31 -2.56
CA ILE A 458 -9.02 -29.59 -3.11
C ILE A 458 -9.07 -29.60 -4.64
N ALA A 459 -9.25 -30.75 -5.25
CA ALA A 459 -9.29 -30.91 -6.71
C ALA A 459 -10.40 -30.05 -7.35
N LYS A 460 -11.57 -30.01 -6.71
CA LYS A 460 -12.75 -29.31 -7.23
C LYS A 460 -12.74 -27.81 -7.01
N TYR A 461 -12.25 -27.33 -5.87
CA TYR A 461 -12.45 -25.94 -5.42
C TYR A 461 -11.18 -25.10 -5.36
N LEU A 462 -9.98 -25.73 -5.35
CA LEU A 462 -8.70 -25.01 -5.19
C LEU A 462 -7.77 -25.16 -6.39
N VAL A 463 -7.85 -26.30 -7.11
CA VAL A 463 -7.01 -26.51 -8.30
C VAL A 463 -7.50 -25.60 -9.45
N PRO A 464 -6.60 -24.83 -10.10
CA PRO A 464 -6.98 -24.02 -11.25
C PRO A 464 -7.58 -24.86 -12.38
N LYS A 465 -8.65 -24.39 -12.99
CA LYS A 465 -9.35 -25.13 -14.06
C LYS A 465 -8.44 -25.52 -15.22
N ASN A 466 -7.48 -24.64 -15.54
CA ASN A 466 -6.49 -24.90 -16.60
C ASN A 466 -5.42 -25.95 -16.24
N ALA A 467 -5.32 -26.35 -14.97
CA ALA A 467 -4.45 -27.43 -14.51
C ALA A 467 -5.13 -28.81 -14.60
N ILE A 468 -6.45 -28.86 -14.52
CA ILE A 468 -7.22 -30.10 -14.51
C ILE A 468 -6.90 -30.98 -15.74
N SER A 469 -6.72 -32.30 -15.53
CA SER A 469 -6.32 -33.28 -16.54
C SER A 469 -4.90 -33.12 -17.12
N LYS A 470 -4.06 -32.27 -16.50
CA LYS A 470 -2.64 -32.12 -16.83
C LYS A 470 -1.83 -32.54 -15.61
N THR A 471 -1.50 -33.82 -15.50
CA THR A 471 -1.00 -34.49 -14.29
C THR A 471 0.02 -33.67 -13.49
N ALA A 472 1.14 -33.23 -14.09
CA ALA A 472 2.17 -32.49 -13.38
C ALA A 472 1.67 -31.10 -12.85
N LYS A 473 0.79 -30.45 -13.60
CA LYS A 473 0.21 -29.16 -13.17
C LYS A 473 -0.81 -29.35 -12.06
N GLU A 474 -1.69 -30.31 -12.23
CA GLU A 474 -2.73 -30.65 -11.26
C GLU A 474 -2.12 -31.09 -9.93
N ASP A 475 -1.10 -31.98 -9.96
CA ASP A 475 -0.38 -32.43 -8.78
C ASP A 475 0.33 -31.30 -8.05
N THR A 476 0.90 -30.33 -8.76
CA THR A 476 1.52 -29.15 -8.17
C THR A 476 0.57 -28.41 -7.22
N TYR A 477 -0.64 -28.09 -7.69
CA TYR A 477 -1.62 -27.37 -6.87
C TYR A 477 -2.25 -28.26 -5.79
N LYS A 478 -2.53 -29.52 -6.11
CA LYS A 478 -3.07 -30.49 -5.13
C LYS A 478 -2.12 -30.66 -3.95
N ASN A 479 -0.85 -30.91 -4.21
CA ASN A 479 0.15 -31.12 -3.16
C ASN A 479 0.32 -29.84 -2.33
N PHE A 480 0.47 -28.69 -2.97
CA PHE A 480 0.59 -27.42 -2.25
C PHE A 480 -0.57 -27.17 -1.30
N TYR A 481 -1.81 -27.30 -1.77
CA TYR A 481 -2.97 -27.05 -0.92
C TYR A 481 -3.17 -28.15 0.13
N SER A 482 -2.92 -29.42 -0.21
CA SER A 482 -3.00 -30.52 0.73
C SER A 482 -2.01 -30.36 1.89
N ASP A 483 -0.76 -30.05 1.58
CA ASP A 483 0.30 -29.89 2.60
C ASP A 483 -0.01 -28.74 3.57
N ASN A 484 -0.49 -27.63 3.05
CA ASN A 484 -0.84 -26.46 3.88
C ASN A 484 -2.11 -26.70 4.71
N LEU A 485 -3.15 -27.29 4.13
CA LEU A 485 -4.40 -27.62 4.84
C LEU A 485 -4.17 -28.66 5.92
N THR A 486 -3.39 -29.72 5.63
CA THR A 486 -3.06 -30.78 6.59
C THR A 486 -2.19 -30.22 7.75
N SER A 487 -1.33 -29.26 7.46
CA SER A 487 -0.52 -28.56 8.47
C SER A 487 -1.30 -27.49 9.23
N GLY A 488 -2.55 -27.21 8.87
CA GLY A 488 -3.38 -26.19 9.52
C GLY A 488 -2.92 -24.74 9.26
N ILE A 489 -2.19 -24.49 8.16
CA ILE A 489 -1.64 -23.15 7.87
C ILE A 489 -2.67 -22.31 7.13
N ALA A 490 -3.03 -21.17 7.71
CA ALA A 490 -3.95 -20.21 7.09
C ALA A 490 -3.21 -19.29 6.10
N LEU A 491 -3.95 -18.79 5.09
CA LEU A 491 -3.46 -17.75 4.17
C LEU A 491 -3.60 -16.33 4.76
N ILE A 492 -4.09 -16.22 6.00
CA ILE A 492 -4.24 -14.97 6.76
C ILE A 492 -3.44 -15.05 8.06
N GLN A 493 -2.94 -13.89 8.50
CA GLN A 493 -2.18 -13.74 9.74
C GLN A 493 -3.09 -13.80 10.97
N GLU A 494 -2.54 -14.15 12.14
CA GLU A 494 -3.16 -13.84 13.43
C GLU A 494 -3.20 -12.33 13.65
N ILE A 495 -4.21 -11.81 14.37
CA ILE A 495 -4.29 -10.37 14.63
C ILE A 495 -3.11 -9.86 15.46
N GLN A 496 -2.57 -10.67 16.36
CA GLN A 496 -1.35 -10.36 17.10
C GLN A 496 -0.14 -10.23 16.15
N ASP A 497 -0.05 -11.10 15.14
CA ASP A 497 1.01 -11.05 14.13
C ASP A 497 0.82 -9.84 13.22
N VAL A 498 -0.42 -9.48 12.84
CA VAL A 498 -0.72 -8.23 12.11
C VAL A 498 -0.17 -7.04 12.90
N THR A 499 -0.45 -6.96 14.20
CA THR A 499 0.05 -5.89 15.07
C THR A 499 1.58 -5.87 15.12
N SER A 500 2.21 -7.03 15.31
CA SER A 500 3.67 -7.16 15.33
C SER A 500 4.32 -6.77 14.01
N ASN A 501 3.72 -7.14 12.89
CA ASN A 501 4.18 -6.78 11.55
C ASN A 501 4.08 -5.26 11.31
N ILE A 502 3.01 -4.62 11.78
CA ILE A 502 2.84 -3.15 11.70
C ILE A 502 3.91 -2.46 12.56
N GLN A 503 4.15 -2.91 13.78
CA GLN A 503 5.18 -2.35 14.66
C GLN A 503 6.59 -2.52 14.06
N SER A 504 6.89 -3.68 13.50
CA SER A 504 8.16 -3.93 12.81
C SER A 504 8.33 -3.00 11.60
N TYR A 505 7.29 -2.83 10.79
CA TYR A 505 7.28 -1.89 9.67
C TYR A 505 7.56 -0.44 10.14
N LEU A 506 6.90 0.02 11.19
CA LEU A 506 7.11 1.37 11.75
C LEU A 506 8.54 1.53 12.26
N SER A 507 9.08 0.54 12.96
CA SER A 507 10.45 0.56 13.47
C SER A 507 11.49 0.69 12.35
N LEU A 508 11.36 -0.11 11.28
CA LEU A 508 12.25 -0.04 10.12
C LEU A 508 12.14 1.33 9.42
N ARG A 509 10.92 1.84 9.25
CA ARG A 509 10.68 3.15 8.65
C ARG A 509 11.29 4.29 9.48
N HIS A 510 11.24 4.21 10.81
CA HIS A 510 11.86 5.21 11.69
C HIS A 510 13.39 5.16 11.64
N GLN A 511 13.98 4.00 11.38
CA GLN A 511 15.44 3.85 11.19
C GLN A 511 15.88 4.47 9.85
N GLU A 512 15.14 4.26 8.76
CA GLU A 512 15.42 4.89 7.46
C GLU A 512 15.44 6.42 7.59
N THR A 513 14.43 6.99 8.25
CA THR A 513 14.33 8.44 8.44
C THR A 513 15.49 8.98 9.30
N ALA A 514 15.95 8.23 10.30
CA ALA A 514 17.08 8.64 11.13
C ALA A 514 18.41 8.67 10.37
N VAL A 515 18.60 7.73 9.42
CA VAL A 515 19.82 7.69 8.57
C VAL A 515 19.87 8.90 7.62
N ASP A 516 18.74 9.31 7.05
CA ASP A 516 18.67 10.49 6.19
C ASP A 516 19.07 11.78 6.94
N PHE A 517 18.79 11.88 8.25
CA PHE A 517 19.19 13.03 9.07
C PHE A 517 20.69 13.10 9.35
N THR A 518 21.40 11.98 9.42
CA THR A 518 22.84 11.96 9.66
C THR A 518 23.67 12.34 8.45
N HIS A 519 23.09 12.33 7.26
CA HIS A 519 23.76 12.74 6.01
C HIS A 519 23.38 14.14 5.52
N SER A 520 22.37 14.78 6.09
CA SER A 520 22.00 16.17 5.83
C SER A 520 22.37 17.10 6.99
N ASP A 521 23.53 16.86 7.64
CA ASP A 521 24.16 17.83 8.53
C ASP A 521 24.68 19.02 7.74
N SER A 522 23.80 19.70 7.05
CA SER A 522 24.00 21.10 6.76
C SER A 522 23.27 21.87 7.86
N GLU A 523 23.99 22.67 8.55
CA GLU A 523 23.57 23.65 9.57
C GLU A 523 22.48 24.62 9.06
N ASP A 524 22.01 24.45 7.82
CA ASP A 524 21.07 25.32 7.11
C ASP A 524 19.60 25.18 7.54
N ASP A 525 19.25 24.16 8.33
CA ASP A 525 17.87 23.98 8.81
C ASP A 525 17.52 24.83 10.04
N ILE A 526 18.49 25.47 10.66
CA ILE A 526 18.28 26.30 11.87
C ILE A 526 17.84 27.72 11.51
N ASP A 527 18.29 28.24 10.38
CA ASP A 527 18.01 29.61 9.96
C ASP A 527 16.60 29.86 9.41
N SER A 528 15.84 28.80 9.08
CA SER A 528 14.47 28.95 8.57
C SER A 528 13.42 29.30 9.64
N VAL A 529 13.78 29.23 10.92
CA VAL A 529 12.86 29.51 12.04
C VAL A 529 12.81 31.02 12.39
N GLU A 530 13.84 31.80 12.07
CA GLU A 530 13.87 33.22 12.37
C GLU A 530 13.00 34.10 11.45
N ILE A 531 12.58 33.62 10.29
CA ILE A 531 11.77 34.40 9.33
C ILE A 531 10.28 34.48 9.72
N LEU A 532 9.83 33.71 10.71
CA LEU A 532 8.42 33.67 11.12
C LEU A 532 8.08 34.48 12.38
N SER A 533 8.95 35.39 12.80
CA SER A 533 8.70 36.33 13.92
C SER A 533 8.22 37.74 13.47
N LEU A 534 7.66 37.86 12.26
CA LEU A 534 6.98 39.08 11.81
C LEU A 534 5.50 38.80 11.51
#